data_46a9f78912ca3a95c12a36f45c8e56ad
#
_entry.id   46a9f78912ca3a95c12a36f45c8e56ad
#
_cell.length_a   1.000
_cell.length_b   1.000
_cell.length_c   1.000
_cell.angle_alpha   90.00
_cell.angle_beta   90.00
_cell.angle_gamma   90.00
#
_symmetry.space_group_name_H-M   'P 1'
#
loop_
_entity.id
_entity.type
_entity.pdbx_description
1 polymer ?
#
loop_
_entity_poly.entity_id
_entity_poly.type
_entity_poly.pdbx_seq_one_letter_code
_entity_poly.pdbx_strand_id
1 'polypeptide(L)'
;MIDYKKHKSNFSPYLEKLYQSDKPMIIYRYKEGYKIFTDFSKRIVLNNSNIENFLNNITKKKFKREQDLYIGFFGYEILCNLLNIKIKNQKKNGFYKGLFYKPETIITLSKKIKISSTLKKQSFNYHFNQTKILKPFKVNINFEKYKKIFNLFSKKIRAGETYQIKICTKYK
;
A
#
# COMPACT_ATOMS: atom_id res chain seq x y z
N MET A 1 -3.99 -1.89 22.58
CA MET A 1 -3.14 -3.01 22.17
C MET A 1 -4.00 -3.98 21.38
N ILE A 2 -3.84 -4.05 20.04
CA ILE A 2 -4.64 -4.96 19.23
C ILE A 2 -4.04 -6.35 19.41
N ASP A 3 -4.82 -7.26 19.96
CA ASP A 3 -4.41 -8.64 20.21
C ASP A 3 -4.28 -9.39 18.87
N TYR A 4 -3.07 -9.43 18.35
CA TYR A 4 -2.72 -10.11 17.10
C TYR A 4 -2.94 -11.64 17.13
N LYS A 5 -3.13 -12.23 18.31
CA LYS A 5 -3.32 -13.69 18.48
C LYS A 5 -4.74 -14.16 18.16
N LYS A 6 -5.75 -13.28 18.19
CA LYS A 6 -7.16 -13.67 18.03
C LYS A 6 -7.66 -13.77 16.58
N HIS A 7 -6.86 -13.34 15.60
CA HIS A 7 -7.19 -13.40 14.19
C HIS A 7 -6.18 -14.22 13.37
N LYS A 8 -5.78 -15.39 13.85
CA LYS A 8 -5.32 -16.45 12.94
C LYS A 8 -6.55 -16.91 12.13
N SER A 9 -6.95 -16.04 11.20
CA SER A 9 -7.96 -16.41 10.22
C SER A 9 -7.42 -17.58 9.42
N ASN A 10 -8.28 -18.53 9.05
CA ASN A 10 -8.01 -19.65 8.16
C ASN A 10 -7.45 -19.23 6.78
N PHE A 11 -7.16 -17.95 6.60
CA PHE A 11 -6.63 -17.34 5.37
C PHE A 11 -5.11 -17.20 5.34
N SER A 12 -4.40 -17.43 6.48
CA SER A 12 -2.94 -17.32 6.54
C SER A 12 -2.24 -18.19 5.48
N PRO A 13 -2.58 -19.48 5.31
CA PRO A 13 -1.93 -20.30 4.30
C PRO A 13 -2.20 -19.82 2.87
N TYR A 14 -3.37 -19.22 2.61
CA TYR A 14 -3.72 -18.70 1.30
C TYR A 14 -2.97 -17.40 0.99
N LEU A 15 -2.85 -16.51 1.98
CA LEU A 15 -2.08 -15.28 1.87
C LEU A 15 -0.59 -15.58 1.71
N GLU A 16 -0.05 -16.56 2.43
CA GLU A 16 1.33 -16.99 2.28
C GLU A 16 1.61 -17.52 0.86
N LYS A 17 0.71 -18.35 0.34
CA LYS A 17 0.80 -18.83 -1.04
C LYS A 17 0.79 -17.69 -2.06
N LEU A 18 -0.12 -16.73 -1.91
CA LEU A 18 -0.16 -15.56 -2.78
C LEU A 18 1.09 -14.70 -2.66
N TYR A 19 1.60 -14.52 -1.44
CA TYR A 19 2.82 -13.75 -1.19
C TYR A 19 4.08 -14.41 -1.77
N GLN A 20 4.14 -15.72 -1.79
CA GLN A 20 5.21 -16.49 -2.42
C GLN A 20 5.13 -16.49 -3.95
N SER A 21 3.98 -16.11 -4.53
CA SER A 21 3.86 -15.98 -5.97
C SER A 21 4.64 -14.74 -6.45
N ASP A 22 5.34 -14.85 -7.59
CA ASP A 22 6.04 -13.71 -8.20
C ASP A 22 5.08 -12.71 -8.87
N LYS A 23 3.77 -12.91 -8.74
CA LYS A 23 2.77 -12.02 -9.34
C LYS A 23 2.66 -10.72 -8.53
N PRO A 24 2.69 -9.57 -9.19
CA PRO A 24 2.40 -8.31 -8.52
C PRO A 24 0.98 -8.32 -7.98
N MET A 25 0.84 -7.90 -6.72
CA MET A 25 -0.46 -7.82 -6.06
C MET A 25 -0.56 -6.60 -5.15
N ILE A 26 -1.78 -6.14 -4.92
CA ILE A 26 -2.11 -5.12 -3.93
C ILE A 26 -3.09 -5.74 -2.95
N ILE A 27 -2.74 -5.72 -1.66
CA ILE A 27 -3.56 -6.28 -0.59
C ILE A 27 -4.17 -5.12 0.20
N TYR A 28 -5.49 -5.10 0.26
CA TYR A 28 -6.24 -4.13 1.04
C TYR A 28 -6.98 -4.84 2.17
N ARG A 29 -6.74 -4.39 3.41
CA ARG A 29 -7.44 -4.89 4.60
C ARG A 29 -8.68 -4.05 4.87
N TYR A 30 -9.81 -4.69 5.11
CA TYR A 30 -11.04 -4.06 5.57
C TYR A 30 -11.60 -4.81 6.79
N LYS A 31 -12.68 -4.30 7.39
CA LYS A 31 -13.18 -4.79 8.69
C LYS A 31 -13.29 -6.32 8.80
N GLU A 32 -13.74 -6.98 7.76
CA GLU A 32 -14.10 -8.40 7.76
C GLU A 32 -13.08 -9.31 7.05
N GLY A 33 -11.96 -8.76 6.55
CA GLY A 33 -10.99 -9.57 5.81
C GLY A 33 -10.06 -8.78 4.90
N TYR A 34 -9.78 -9.34 3.72
CA TYR A 34 -8.86 -8.78 2.76
C TYR A 34 -9.45 -8.78 1.35
N LYS A 35 -9.17 -7.72 0.59
CA LYS A 35 -9.28 -7.72 -0.87
C LYS A 35 -7.89 -7.72 -1.48
N ILE A 36 -7.67 -8.64 -2.41
CA ILE A 36 -6.40 -8.81 -3.10
C ILE A 36 -6.67 -8.55 -4.58
N PHE A 37 -5.92 -7.62 -5.13
CA PHE A 37 -5.99 -7.22 -6.53
C PHE A 37 -4.75 -7.74 -7.23
N THR A 38 -4.93 -8.44 -8.33
CA THR A 38 -3.85 -9.06 -9.11
C THR A 38 -4.20 -9.12 -10.58
N ASP A 39 -3.29 -9.66 -11.41
CA ASP A 39 -3.44 -9.77 -12.86
C ASP A 39 -3.79 -8.39 -13.47
N PHE A 40 -2.87 -7.45 -13.37
CA PHE A 40 -3.11 -6.08 -13.77
C PHE A 40 -3.03 -5.91 -15.30
N SER A 41 -4.13 -5.45 -15.92
CA SER A 41 -4.19 -5.14 -17.36
C SER A 41 -3.59 -3.78 -17.70
N LYS A 42 -3.53 -2.86 -16.75
CA LYS A 42 -3.01 -1.51 -16.97
C LYS A 42 -2.27 -0.99 -15.75
N ARG A 43 -1.11 -0.39 -16.03
CA ARG A 43 -0.32 0.37 -15.06
C ARG A 43 -0.28 1.83 -15.50
N ILE A 44 -0.58 2.75 -14.60
CA ILE A 44 -0.58 4.20 -14.85
C ILE A 44 0.36 4.86 -13.87
N VAL A 45 1.43 5.44 -14.37
CA VAL A 45 2.34 6.30 -13.59
C VAL A 45 1.87 7.73 -13.74
N LEU A 46 1.55 8.38 -12.64
CA LEU A 46 1.10 9.77 -12.63
C LEU A 46 2.27 10.74 -12.50
N ASN A 47 2.13 11.82 -13.20
CA ASN A 47 2.99 12.99 -13.14
C ASN A 47 2.15 14.27 -13.31
N ASN A 48 2.79 15.45 -13.27
CA ASN A 48 2.08 16.72 -13.36
C ASN A 48 1.36 16.94 -14.70
N SER A 49 1.82 16.29 -15.78
CA SER A 49 1.24 16.50 -17.12
C SER A 49 0.03 15.60 -17.40
N ASN A 50 -0.15 14.49 -16.68
CA ASN A 50 -1.22 13.54 -16.98
C ASN A 50 -2.26 13.38 -15.87
N ILE A 51 -2.06 14.02 -14.71
CA ILE A 51 -2.94 13.87 -13.54
C ILE A 51 -4.36 14.37 -13.83
N GLU A 52 -4.51 15.51 -14.48
CA GLU A 52 -5.83 16.09 -14.79
C GLU A 52 -6.62 15.18 -15.74
N ASN A 53 -5.98 14.70 -16.81
CA ASN A 53 -6.59 13.76 -17.74
C ASN A 53 -6.99 12.46 -17.05
N PHE A 54 -6.17 11.96 -16.13
CA PHE A 54 -6.48 10.77 -15.36
C PHE A 54 -7.71 10.98 -14.48
N LEU A 55 -7.78 12.08 -13.74
CA LEU A 55 -8.92 12.42 -12.89
C LEU A 55 -10.20 12.61 -13.70
N ASN A 56 -10.14 13.36 -14.80
CA ASN A 56 -11.28 13.55 -15.69
C ASN A 56 -11.81 12.23 -16.28
N ASN A 57 -10.91 11.31 -16.61
CA ASN A 57 -11.29 10.00 -17.13
C ASN A 57 -11.96 9.12 -16.07
N ILE A 58 -11.52 9.21 -14.81
CA ILE A 58 -12.13 8.45 -13.70
C ILE A 58 -13.49 9.02 -13.35
N THR A 59 -13.63 10.33 -13.22
CA THR A 59 -14.88 10.97 -12.81
C THR A 59 -16.00 10.80 -13.83
N LYS A 60 -15.67 10.77 -15.12
CA LYS A 60 -16.65 10.58 -16.20
C LYS A 60 -17.03 9.12 -16.41
N LYS A 61 -16.28 8.17 -15.88
CA LYS A 61 -16.50 6.75 -16.15
C LYS A 61 -17.53 6.16 -15.20
N LYS A 62 -18.57 5.55 -15.75
CA LYS A 62 -19.48 4.70 -14.98
C LYS A 62 -18.85 3.34 -14.75
N PHE A 63 -18.53 3.01 -13.51
CA PHE A 63 -18.00 1.70 -13.11
C PHE A 63 -19.17 0.70 -13.05
N LYS A 64 -19.11 -0.33 -13.87
CA LYS A 64 -20.14 -1.40 -13.90
C LYS A 64 -19.70 -2.62 -13.08
N ARG A 65 -18.42 -2.85 -12.98
CA ARG A 65 -17.82 -4.01 -12.29
C ARG A 65 -16.71 -3.55 -11.37
N GLU A 66 -16.40 -4.34 -10.33
CA GLU A 66 -15.28 -4.04 -9.43
C GLU A 66 -13.93 -3.96 -10.18
N GLN A 67 -13.74 -4.74 -11.25
CA GLN A 67 -12.54 -4.71 -12.09
C GLN A 67 -12.41 -3.42 -12.92
N ASP A 68 -13.44 -2.60 -13.01
CA ASP A 68 -13.35 -1.32 -13.69
C ASP A 68 -12.68 -0.24 -12.84
N LEU A 69 -12.48 -0.50 -11.56
CA LEU A 69 -11.79 0.38 -10.62
C LEU A 69 -10.29 0.45 -10.91
N TYR A 70 -9.69 1.55 -10.51
CA TYR A 70 -8.25 1.70 -10.42
C TYR A 70 -7.85 1.67 -8.95
N ILE A 71 -6.79 0.92 -8.63
CA ILE A 71 -6.24 0.86 -7.28
C ILE A 71 -4.80 1.35 -7.29
N GLY A 72 -4.44 2.19 -6.31
CA GLY A 72 -3.11 2.78 -6.25
C GLY A 72 -3.03 3.89 -5.23
N PHE A 73 -2.13 4.83 -5.45
CA PHE A 73 -1.91 5.95 -4.55
C PHE A 73 -1.57 7.24 -5.29
N PHE A 74 -1.89 8.36 -4.65
CA PHE A 74 -1.37 9.68 -4.98
C PHE A 74 -0.22 9.99 -4.03
N GLY A 75 0.93 10.37 -4.58
CA GLY A 75 2.03 10.89 -3.81
C GLY A 75 1.75 12.33 -3.37
N TYR A 76 2.41 12.75 -2.30
CA TYR A 76 2.25 14.09 -1.72
C TYR A 76 2.58 15.20 -2.72
N GLU A 77 3.58 14.98 -3.57
CA GLU A 77 4.00 15.95 -4.58
C GLU A 77 2.91 16.26 -5.61
N ILE A 78 2.13 15.27 -6.02
CA ILE A 78 1.00 15.48 -6.93
C ILE A 78 -0.12 16.27 -6.23
N LEU A 79 -0.44 15.93 -4.99
CA LEU A 79 -1.46 16.63 -4.23
C LEU A 79 -1.07 18.10 -4.02
N CYS A 80 0.19 18.37 -3.68
CA CYS A 80 0.68 19.73 -3.56
C CYS A 80 0.57 20.52 -4.87
N ASN A 81 0.88 19.87 -6.00
CA ASN A 81 0.76 20.52 -7.30
C ASN A 81 -0.70 20.85 -7.64
N LEU A 82 -1.64 19.93 -7.39
CA LEU A 82 -3.08 20.19 -7.59
C LEU A 82 -3.61 21.34 -6.72
N LEU A 83 -3.03 21.52 -5.54
CA LEU A 83 -3.40 22.58 -4.59
C LEU A 83 -2.56 23.85 -4.76
N ASN A 84 -1.72 23.94 -5.81
CA ASN A 84 -0.79 25.04 -6.05
C ASN A 84 0.18 25.32 -4.87
N ILE A 85 0.51 24.29 -4.09
CA ILE A 85 1.45 24.39 -2.98
C ILE A 85 2.88 24.18 -3.51
N LYS A 86 3.73 25.18 -3.37
CA LYS A 86 5.14 25.08 -3.76
C LYS A 86 5.91 24.26 -2.74
N ILE A 87 6.47 23.11 -3.15
CA ILE A 87 7.35 22.30 -2.31
C ILE A 87 8.79 22.78 -2.51
N LYS A 88 9.41 23.27 -1.42
CA LYS A 88 10.84 23.58 -1.41
C LYS A 88 11.65 22.27 -1.33
N ASN A 89 12.72 22.17 -2.12
CA ASN A 89 13.68 21.05 -2.07
C ASN A 89 13.10 19.65 -2.35
N GLN A 90 12.48 19.44 -3.50
CA GLN A 90 12.17 18.10 -3.98
C GLN A 90 13.48 17.33 -4.26
N LYS A 91 13.94 16.52 -3.30
CA LYS A 91 14.98 15.53 -3.59
C LYS A 91 14.39 14.48 -4.52
N LYS A 92 15.09 14.18 -5.62
CA LYS A 92 14.74 13.04 -6.47
C LYS A 92 14.93 11.75 -5.66
N ASN A 93 13.88 11.22 -5.10
CA ASN A 93 13.91 10.03 -4.24
C ASN A 93 13.61 8.72 -4.99
N GLY A 94 13.42 8.79 -6.32
CA GLY A 94 13.06 7.63 -7.14
C GLY A 94 11.64 7.10 -6.92
N PHE A 95 10.85 7.73 -6.04
CA PHE A 95 9.47 7.32 -5.79
C PHE A 95 8.52 7.86 -6.86
N TYR A 96 7.51 7.07 -7.21
CA TYR A 96 6.46 7.54 -8.12
C TYR A 96 5.62 8.63 -7.47
N LYS A 97 5.36 9.70 -8.20
CA LYS A 97 4.43 10.76 -7.75
C LYS A 97 3.00 10.26 -7.60
N GLY A 98 2.63 9.24 -8.35
CA GLY A 98 1.40 8.48 -8.20
C GLY A 98 1.46 7.26 -9.08
N LEU A 99 0.81 6.19 -8.64
CA LEU A 99 0.83 4.91 -9.34
C LEU A 99 -0.52 4.22 -9.16
N PHE A 100 -1.15 3.86 -10.27
CA PHE A 100 -2.42 3.17 -10.30
C PHE A 100 -2.36 1.93 -11.19
N TYR A 101 -3.12 0.92 -10.81
CA TYR A 101 -3.29 -0.32 -11.55
C TYR A 101 -4.76 -0.60 -11.79
N LYS A 102 -5.08 -1.20 -12.94
CA LYS A 102 -6.40 -1.76 -13.22
C LYS A 102 -6.33 -3.28 -13.04
N PRO A 103 -7.02 -3.85 -12.04
CA PRO A 103 -7.00 -5.29 -11.78
C PRO A 103 -7.92 -6.03 -12.75
N GLU A 104 -7.52 -7.21 -13.19
CA GLU A 104 -8.38 -8.17 -13.88
C GLU A 104 -8.95 -9.21 -12.91
N THR A 105 -8.25 -9.47 -11.80
CA THR A 105 -8.66 -10.43 -10.78
C THR A 105 -8.73 -9.76 -9.41
N ILE A 106 -9.85 -9.99 -8.72
CA ILE A 106 -10.08 -9.55 -7.35
C ILE A 106 -10.44 -10.77 -6.50
N ILE A 107 -9.67 -11.01 -5.45
CA ILE A 107 -9.89 -12.08 -4.50
C ILE A 107 -10.34 -11.44 -3.19
N THR A 108 -11.54 -11.77 -2.75
CA THR A 108 -12.08 -11.32 -1.47
C THR A 108 -11.97 -12.45 -0.46
N LEU A 109 -11.23 -12.22 0.61
CA LEU A 109 -11.08 -13.13 1.75
C LEU A 109 -11.88 -12.57 2.92
N SER A 110 -13.04 -13.18 3.18
CA SER A 110 -13.90 -12.87 4.32
C SER A 110 -14.31 -14.18 4.98
N LYS A 111 -15.55 -14.36 5.42
CA LYS A 111 -16.06 -15.67 5.86
C LYS A 111 -15.97 -16.75 4.78
N LYS A 112 -16.00 -16.33 3.51
CA LYS A 112 -15.81 -17.21 2.34
C LYS A 112 -14.83 -16.56 1.39
N ILE A 113 -14.08 -17.37 0.64
CA ILE A 113 -13.21 -16.90 -0.44
C ILE A 113 -14.09 -16.68 -1.67
N LYS A 114 -14.09 -15.44 -2.18
CA LYS A 114 -14.76 -15.10 -3.44
C LYS A 114 -13.73 -14.59 -4.43
N ILE A 115 -13.74 -15.14 -5.64
CA ILE A 115 -12.85 -14.74 -6.72
C ILE A 115 -13.69 -14.20 -7.85
N SER A 116 -13.36 -12.99 -8.31
CA SER A 116 -13.97 -12.34 -9.47
C SER A 116 -12.88 -11.99 -10.46
N SER A 117 -13.00 -12.46 -11.70
CA SER A 117 -11.99 -12.22 -12.74
C SER A 117 -12.63 -12.02 -14.10
N THR A 118 -11.99 -11.20 -14.93
CA THR A 118 -12.32 -11.03 -16.35
C THR A 118 -11.56 -11.99 -17.25
N LEU A 119 -10.56 -12.70 -16.71
CA LEU A 119 -9.76 -13.66 -17.44
C LEU A 119 -10.53 -14.97 -17.64
N LYS A 120 -10.56 -15.48 -18.89
CA LYS A 120 -11.36 -16.68 -19.27
C LYS A 120 -10.86 -18.00 -18.66
N LYS A 121 -9.59 -18.10 -18.31
CA LYS A 121 -9.00 -19.27 -17.63
C LYS A 121 -8.10 -18.77 -16.51
N GLN A 122 -8.46 -19.12 -15.29
CA GLN A 122 -7.58 -18.95 -14.14
C GLN A 122 -6.92 -20.29 -13.85
N SER A 123 -5.71 -20.47 -14.30
CA SER A 123 -4.85 -21.48 -13.69
C SER A 123 -4.28 -20.80 -12.42
N PHE A 124 -4.87 -21.10 -11.26
CA PHE A 124 -4.27 -20.77 -9.97
C PHE A 124 -3.03 -21.66 -9.68
N ASN A 125 -2.39 -22.17 -10.71
CA ASN A 125 -1.10 -22.83 -10.60
C ASN A 125 -0.04 -21.78 -10.30
N TYR A 126 0.01 -21.38 -9.03
CA TYR A 126 1.12 -20.60 -8.52
C TYR A 126 2.32 -21.55 -8.44
N HIS A 127 3.26 -21.41 -9.35
CA HIS A 127 4.57 -22.04 -9.18
C HIS A 127 5.24 -21.36 -7.99
N PHE A 128 5.41 -22.12 -6.92
CA PHE A 128 6.13 -21.68 -5.73
C PHE A 128 7.61 -21.71 -6.04
N ASN A 129 8.19 -20.59 -6.39
CA ASN A 129 9.62 -20.43 -6.31
C ASN A 129 10.03 -20.40 -4.84
N GLN A 130 11.15 -21.05 -4.53
CA GLN A 130 11.72 -21.13 -3.19
C GLN A 130 11.64 -19.77 -2.48
N THR A 131 11.26 -19.82 -1.21
CA THR A 131 11.12 -18.68 -0.32
C THR A 131 12.21 -17.65 -0.54
N LYS A 132 11.87 -16.52 -1.16
CA LYS A 132 12.76 -15.35 -1.14
C LYS A 132 12.87 -14.94 0.32
N ILE A 133 14.01 -15.21 0.94
CA ILE A 133 14.32 -14.73 2.27
C ILE A 133 14.27 -13.21 2.19
N LEU A 134 13.23 -12.63 2.77
CA LEU A 134 13.14 -11.16 2.87
C LEU A 134 14.32 -10.70 3.70
N LYS A 135 15.22 -9.95 3.08
CA LYS A 135 16.31 -9.32 3.83
C LYS A 135 15.68 -8.37 4.84
N PRO A 136 16.07 -8.46 6.12
CA PRO A 136 15.53 -7.57 7.13
C PRO A 136 15.81 -6.11 6.74
N PHE A 137 14.82 -5.26 6.87
CA PHE A 137 14.99 -3.83 6.65
C PHE A 137 15.97 -3.26 7.65
N LYS A 138 16.96 -2.53 7.17
CA LYS A 138 17.86 -1.76 8.04
C LYS A 138 17.16 -0.45 8.42
N VAL A 139 17.05 -0.21 9.72
CA VAL A 139 16.49 1.03 10.26
C VAL A 139 17.63 1.99 10.54
N ASN A 140 17.47 3.27 10.25
CA ASN A 140 18.49 4.30 10.52
C ASN A 140 18.68 4.61 12.01
N ILE A 141 17.76 4.16 12.86
CA ILE A 141 17.78 4.36 14.31
C ILE A 141 17.58 2.99 14.96
N ASN A 142 18.52 2.54 15.78
CA ASN A 142 18.36 1.34 16.58
C ASN A 142 17.41 1.61 17.79
N PHE A 143 16.99 0.55 18.46
CA PHE A 143 16.02 0.64 19.58
C PHE A 143 16.54 1.53 20.72
N GLU A 144 17.80 1.42 21.10
CA GLU A 144 18.39 2.22 22.19
C GLU A 144 18.38 3.72 21.88
N LYS A 145 18.75 4.08 20.65
CA LYS A 145 18.70 5.47 20.19
C LYS A 145 17.26 5.98 20.14
N TYR A 146 16.31 5.14 19.65
CA TYR A 146 14.91 5.47 19.66
C TYR A 146 14.39 5.74 21.07
N LYS A 147 14.72 4.86 22.05
CA LYS A 147 14.33 4.99 23.45
C LYS A 147 14.84 6.29 24.07
N LYS A 148 16.11 6.67 23.81
CA LYS A 148 16.68 7.95 24.28
C LYS A 148 15.91 9.15 23.72
N ILE A 149 15.64 9.17 22.42
CA ILE A 149 14.89 10.23 21.76
C ILE A 149 13.44 10.30 22.30
N PHE A 150 12.79 9.15 22.45
CA PHE A 150 11.44 9.06 23.00
C PHE A 150 11.35 9.63 24.42
N ASN A 151 12.29 9.25 25.30
CA ASN A 151 12.34 9.74 26.66
C ASN A 151 12.60 11.26 26.74
N LEU A 152 13.48 11.79 25.88
CA LEU A 152 13.73 13.24 25.79
C LEU A 152 12.45 13.97 25.41
N PHE A 153 11.77 13.51 24.37
CA PHE A 153 10.55 14.14 23.88
C PHE A 153 9.36 14.01 24.85
N SER A 154 9.26 12.87 25.56
CA SER A 154 8.28 12.70 26.61
C SER A 154 8.45 13.70 27.76
N LYS A 155 9.71 14.00 28.12
CA LYS A 155 10.00 15.06 29.12
C LYS A 155 9.54 16.45 28.61
N LYS A 156 9.79 16.78 27.35
CA LYS A 156 9.38 18.05 26.74
C LYS A 156 7.87 18.22 26.69
N ILE A 157 7.13 17.15 26.36
CA ILE A 157 5.67 17.16 26.38
C ILE A 157 5.17 17.38 27.81
N ARG A 158 5.72 16.67 28.81
CA ARG A 158 5.33 16.84 30.22
C ARG A 158 5.68 18.23 30.77
N ALA A 159 6.73 18.86 30.26
CA ALA A 159 7.10 20.23 30.61
C ALA A 159 6.25 21.30 29.90
N GLY A 160 5.31 20.90 29.05
CA GLY A 160 4.46 21.84 28.31
C GLY A 160 5.14 22.54 27.14
N GLU A 161 6.37 22.15 26.75
CA GLU A 161 7.08 22.76 25.64
C GLU A 161 6.42 22.48 24.29
N THR A 162 5.69 21.35 24.18
CA THR A 162 4.95 20.94 23.00
C THR A 162 3.88 19.92 23.40
N TYR A 163 2.82 19.84 22.59
CA TYR A 163 1.72 18.88 22.84
C TYR A 163 1.84 17.60 22.01
N GLN A 164 2.63 17.60 20.93
CA GLN A 164 2.82 16.46 20.04
C GLN A 164 4.19 16.47 19.38
N ILE A 165 4.82 15.30 19.29
CA ILE A 165 6.07 15.09 18.56
C ILE A 165 5.96 13.81 17.73
N LYS A 166 6.40 13.86 16.48
CA LYS A 166 6.46 12.72 15.56
C LYS A 166 7.92 12.29 15.37
N ILE A 167 8.25 11.06 15.78
CA ILE A 167 9.56 10.46 15.53
C ILE A 167 9.48 9.68 14.22
N CYS A 168 10.25 10.12 13.22
CA CYS A 168 10.30 9.48 11.91
C CYS A 168 11.53 8.57 11.80
N THR A 169 11.33 7.33 11.38
CA THR A 169 12.41 6.38 11.07
C THR A 169 12.48 6.15 9.56
N LYS A 170 13.70 5.92 9.04
CA LYS A 170 13.92 5.56 7.64
C LYS A 170 14.33 4.09 7.57
N TYR A 171 13.71 3.37 6.63
CA TYR A 171 14.09 2.01 6.27
C TYR A 171 14.93 2.05 4.99
N LYS A 172 15.98 1.23 4.94
CA LYS A 172 16.83 1.03 3.77
C LYS A 172 16.80 -0.43 3.35
#